data_e256c8206776f26c4456041f0428cd51
#
_entry.id   e256c8206776f26c4456041f0428cd51
#
_cell.length_a   1.000
_cell.length_b   1.000
_cell.length_c   1.000
_cell.angle_alpha   90.00
_cell.angle_beta   90.00
_cell.angle_gamma   90.00
#
_symmetry.space_group_name_H-M   'P 1'
#
loop_
_entity.id
_entity.type
_entity.pdbx_description
1 polymer ?
#
loop_
_entity_poly.entity_id
_entity_poly.type
_entity_poly.pdbx_seq_one_letter_code
_entity_poly.pdbx_strand_id
1 'polypeptide(L)'
;TVAIGNVVVSPSEFLPRLFEQGGKLFNTKGRITVDTPEALTALKNYRETYACSDRTVHDIWKNVLEGFADGSAAMTVVFINYASHILNSKMSSIAGKLGFAPVPGGKPLSGGGVVGITRSCAHPETACAFLSWLYSNQTAPAFTLLGGLSPCRSAYSNRDIKERYPWLSAARRSFPSAQRRSGSAYYSNFSELQMENILAAYVQRAVLGVCTPEEALAQAQAEMDAHFTANSEFL
;
A
#
# COMPACT_ATOMS: atom_id res chain seq x y z
N THR A 1 -4.93 -1.36 15.01
CA THR A 1 -5.74 -0.30 14.40
C THR A 1 -5.69 -0.41 12.87
N VAL A 2 -6.70 0.08 12.19
CA VAL A 2 -6.91 -0.01 10.75
C VAL A 2 -7.36 1.36 10.25
N ALA A 3 -6.78 1.82 9.16
CA ALA A 3 -7.17 3.07 8.53
C ALA A 3 -8.45 2.93 7.69
N ILE A 4 -9.22 3.99 7.55
CA ILE A 4 -10.42 4.07 6.70
C ILE A 4 -10.53 5.44 6.01
N GLY A 5 -9.44 6.01 5.62
CA GLY A 5 -9.45 7.27 4.87
C GLY A 5 -10.00 7.13 3.45
N ASN A 6 -10.06 8.27 2.78
CA ASN A 6 -10.47 8.34 1.38
C ASN A 6 -9.41 7.78 0.41
N VAL A 7 -9.60 7.99 -0.83
CA VAL A 7 -8.90 7.65 -2.08
C VAL A 7 -7.79 6.60 -2.00
N VAL A 8 -6.70 6.81 -1.31
CA VAL A 8 -5.55 5.87 -1.30
C VAL A 8 -5.58 4.95 -0.09
N VAL A 9 -6.22 5.36 1.00
CA VAL A 9 -6.18 4.65 2.28
C VAL A 9 -7.06 3.39 2.25
N SER A 10 -8.35 3.54 1.95
CA SER A 10 -9.28 2.40 1.93
C SER A 10 -8.92 1.34 0.90
N PRO A 11 -8.53 1.68 -0.35
CA PRO A 11 -8.00 0.68 -1.28
C PRO A 11 -6.74 -0.01 -0.78
N SER A 12 -5.83 0.70 -0.14
CA SER A 12 -4.59 0.10 0.39
C SER A 12 -4.82 -0.85 1.56
N GLU A 13 -5.89 -0.67 2.32
CA GLU A 13 -6.33 -1.61 3.35
C GLU A 13 -7.10 -2.79 2.75
N PHE A 14 -7.92 -2.54 1.73
CA PHE A 14 -8.74 -3.56 1.08
C PHE A 14 -7.92 -4.52 0.22
N LEU A 15 -7.00 -4.01 -0.60
CA LEU A 15 -6.28 -4.79 -1.60
C LEU A 15 -5.43 -5.94 -1.04
N PRO A 16 -4.66 -5.78 0.05
CA PRO A 16 -3.95 -6.92 0.65
C PRO A 16 -4.90 -8.03 1.10
N ARG A 17 -6.08 -7.69 1.58
CA ARG A 17 -7.13 -8.66 1.96
C ARG A 17 -7.71 -9.37 0.75
N LEU A 18 -7.91 -8.64 -0.35
CA LEU A 18 -8.32 -9.23 -1.63
C LEU A 18 -7.27 -10.22 -2.15
N PHE A 19 -6.00 -9.82 -2.13
CA PHE A 19 -4.90 -10.67 -2.60
C PHE A 19 -4.69 -11.90 -1.74
N GLU A 20 -4.94 -11.81 -0.43
CA GLU A 20 -4.93 -12.94 0.50
C GLU A 20 -5.96 -14.01 0.09
N GLN A 21 -7.14 -13.59 -0.33
CA GLN A 21 -8.19 -14.49 -0.82
C GLN A 21 -7.91 -15.06 -2.23
N GLY A 22 -6.77 -14.71 -2.84
CA GLY A 22 -6.45 -15.09 -4.23
C GLY A 22 -7.11 -14.20 -5.29
N GLY A 23 -7.86 -13.19 -4.88
CA GLY A 23 -8.52 -12.24 -5.76
C GLY A 23 -7.53 -11.31 -6.47
N LYS A 24 -7.98 -10.67 -7.54
CA LYS A 24 -7.22 -9.72 -8.36
C LYS A 24 -8.13 -8.58 -8.78
N LEU A 25 -7.56 -7.38 -8.95
CA LEU A 25 -8.32 -6.24 -9.50
C LEU A 25 -8.62 -6.39 -10.98
N PHE A 26 -7.75 -7.08 -11.72
CA PHE A 26 -7.90 -7.26 -13.16
C PHE A 26 -7.96 -8.75 -13.48
N ASN A 27 -8.91 -9.13 -14.32
CA ASN A 27 -8.97 -10.50 -14.85
C ASN A 27 -7.90 -10.72 -15.92
N THR A 28 -7.85 -11.93 -16.49
CA THR A 28 -6.87 -12.33 -17.50
C THR A 28 -6.97 -11.54 -18.81
N LYS A 29 -8.11 -10.88 -19.06
CA LYS A 29 -8.33 -9.99 -20.21
C LYS A 29 -8.01 -8.52 -19.89
N GLY A 30 -7.54 -8.21 -18.69
CA GLY A 30 -7.23 -6.85 -18.25
C GLY A 30 -8.45 -6.02 -17.85
N ARG A 31 -9.64 -6.62 -17.71
CA ARG A 31 -10.84 -5.91 -17.21
C ARG A 31 -10.83 -5.86 -15.69
N ILE A 32 -11.29 -4.73 -15.14
CA ILE A 32 -11.49 -4.56 -13.70
C ILE A 32 -12.62 -5.52 -13.25
N THR A 33 -12.36 -6.22 -12.14
CA THR A 33 -13.31 -7.17 -11.54
C THR A 33 -13.25 -7.04 -10.03
N VAL A 34 -14.18 -6.28 -9.46
CA VAL A 34 -14.25 -6.06 -8.02
C VAL A 34 -15.49 -6.70 -7.37
N ASP A 35 -16.50 -7.04 -8.15
CA ASP A 35 -17.67 -7.79 -7.68
C ASP A 35 -17.40 -9.29 -7.81
N THR A 36 -16.63 -9.83 -6.88
CA THR A 36 -16.20 -11.23 -6.83
C THR A 36 -16.34 -11.81 -5.42
N PRO A 37 -16.45 -13.15 -5.26
CA PRO A 37 -16.51 -13.79 -3.94
C PRO A 37 -15.28 -13.49 -3.08
N GLU A 38 -14.10 -13.40 -3.68
CA GLU A 38 -12.85 -13.05 -3.00
C GLU A 38 -12.88 -11.61 -2.48
N ALA A 39 -13.39 -10.69 -3.29
CA ALA A 39 -13.55 -9.29 -2.90
C ALA A 39 -14.59 -9.12 -1.79
N LEU A 40 -15.67 -9.88 -1.86
CA LEU A 40 -16.69 -9.89 -0.81
C LEU A 40 -16.13 -10.37 0.53
N THR A 41 -15.39 -11.47 0.51
CA THR A 41 -14.72 -11.98 1.72
C THR A 41 -13.71 -10.97 2.27
N ALA A 42 -12.91 -10.36 1.40
CA ALA A 42 -11.94 -9.33 1.78
C ALA A 42 -12.62 -8.10 2.42
N LEU A 43 -13.74 -7.66 1.87
CA LEU A 43 -14.47 -6.49 2.38
C LEU A 43 -15.15 -6.78 3.73
N LYS A 44 -15.69 -7.99 3.90
CA LYS A 44 -16.21 -8.46 5.20
C LYS A 44 -15.10 -8.49 6.26
N ASN A 45 -13.95 -9.06 5.95
CA ASN A 45 -12.78 -9.09 6.84
C ASN A 45 -12.30 -7.66 7.20
N TYR A 46 -12.33 -6.75 6.24
CA TYR A 46 -11.96 -5.36 6.51
C TYR A 46 -12.95 -4.71 7.48
N ARG A 47 -14.25 -4.87 7.28
CA ARG A 47 -15.30 -4.36 8.17
C ARG A 47 -15.18 -4.92 9.58
N GLU A 48 -14.94 -6.23 9.73
CA GLU A 48 -14.73 -6.88 11.03
C GLU A 48 -13.48 -6.34 11.73
N THR A 49 -12.36 -6.22 11.01
CA THR A 49 -11.12 -5.69 11.56
C THR A 49 -11.29 -4.22 11.99
N TYR A 50 -12.00 -3.43 11.20
CA TYR A 50 -12.33 -2.05 11.53
C TYR A 50 -13.21 -1.94 12.78
N ALA A 51 -14.14 -2.87 12.97
CA ALA A 51 -15.00 -2.90 14.17
C ALA A 51 -14.20 -3.11 15.47
N CYS A 52 -13.02 -3.75 15.38
CA CYS A 52 -12.09 -3.95 16.49
C CYS A 52 -11.06 -2.82 16.66
N SER A 53 -11.09 -1.81 15.80
CA SER A 53 -10.17 -0.67 15.83
C SER A 53 -10.73 0.47 16.68
N ASP A 54 -9.84 1.32 17.18
CA ASP A 54 -10.27 2.62 17.72
C ASP A 54 -10.83 3.47 16.59
N ARG A 55 -12.12 3.76 16.63
CA ARG A 55 -12.86 4.46 15.60
C ARG A 55 -12.74 5.98 15.65
N THR A 56 -11.97 6.52 16.57
CA THR A 56 -11.78 7.96 16.73
C THR A 56 -10.65 8.53 15.88
N VAL A 57 -9.87 7.67 15.19
CA VAL A 57 -8.58 8.05 14.57
C VAL A 57 -8.48 7.45 13.15
N HIS A 58 -9.24 7.98 12.15
CA HIS A 58 -9.49 7.15 10.97
C HIS A 58 -9.11 7.70 9.59
N ASP A 59 -8.80 9.00 9.47
CA ASP A 59 -8.80 9.62 8.16
C ASP A 59 -7.57 9.29 7.31
N ILE A 60 -6.40 9.19 7.94
CA ILE A 60 -5.14 8.98 7.24
C ILE A 60 -4.19 8.09 8.05
N TRP A 61 -3.22 7.50 7.39
CA TRP A 61 -2.20 6.68 8.07
C TRP A 61 -1.44 7.42 9.17
N LYS A 62 -1.31 8.73 9.09
CA LYS A 62 -0.65 9.52 10.15
C LYS A 62 -1.36 9.30 11.50
N ASN A 63 -2.67 9.41 11.54
CA ASN A 63 -3.45 9.24 12.76
C ASN A 63 -3.37 7.79 13.29
N VAL A 64 -3.45 6.81 12.37
CA VAL A 64 -3.25 5.38 12.69
C VAL A 64 -1.87 5.11 13.28
N LEU A 65 -0.84 5.75 12.74
CA LEU A 65 0.53 5.64 13.22
C LEU A 65 0.73 6.29 14.58
N GLU A 66 0.12 7.45 14.82
CA GLU A 66 0.18 8.15 16.09
C GLU A 66 -0.49 7.31 17.19
N GLY A 67 -1.70 6.78 16.96
CA GLY A 67 -2.40 5.91 17.89
C GLY A 67 -1.71 4.55 18.10
N PHE A 68 -0.93 4.05 17.15
CA PHE A 68 -0.07 2.89 17.38
C PHE A 68 1.19 3.27 18.16
N ALA A 69 1.82 4.41 17.81
CA ALA A 69 3.05 4.86 18.44
C ALA A 69 2.90 5.27 19.92
N ASP A 70 1.71 5.68 20.34
CA ASP A 70 1.40 5.97 21.74
C ASP A 70 1.07 4.70 22.56
N GLY A 71 0.87 3.56 21.90
CA GLY A 71 0.60 2.27 22.53
C GLY A 71 -0.88 1.96 22.74
N SER A 72 -1.80 2.76 22.22
CA SER A 72 -3.24 2.51 22.34
C SER A 72 -3.73 1.36 21.47
N ALA A 73 -2.95 0.93 20.47
CA ALA A 73 -3.26 -0.21 19.62
C ALA A 73 -2.18 -1.30 19.70
N ALA A 74 -2.62 -2.56 19.80
CA ALA A 74 -1.72 -3.72 19.89
C ALA A 74 -1.07 -4.08 18.55
N MET A 75 -1.72 -3.81 17.42
CA MET A 75 -1.25 -4.14 16.07
C MET A 75 -1.66 -3.07 15.06
N THR A 76 -0.86 -2.94 14.01
CA THR A 76 -1.20 -2.15 12.82
C THR A 76 -0.54 -2.73 11.58
N VAL A 77 -1.16 -2.48 10.42
CA VAL A 77 -0.55 -2.75 9.10
C VAL A 77 -0.22 -1.40 8.47
N VAL A 78 1.03 -1.21 8.10
CA VAL A 78 1.50 0.06 7.52
C VAL A 78 2.50 -0.19 6.40
N PHE A 79 2.67 0.78 5.54
CA PHE A 79 3.78 0.76 4.59
C PHE A 79 5.13 0.86 5.31
N ILE A 80 6.13 0.18 4.77
CA ILE A 80 7.46 0.08 5.39
C ILE A 80 8.18 1.43 5.55
N ASN A 81 7.82 2.45 4.77
CA ASN A 81 8.36 3.82 4.93
C ASN A 81 7.97 4.47 6.27
N TYR A 82 6.94 3.97 6.94
CA TYR A 82 6.55 4.45 8.26
C TYR A 82 7.28 3.77 9.41
N ALA A 83 8.03 2.70 9.16
CA ALA A 83 8.74 1.97 10.21
C ALA A 83 9.75 2.85 10.97
N SER A 84 10.43 3.77 10.29
CA SER A 84 11.35 4.71 10.93
C SER A 84 10.65 5.65 11.92
N HIS A 85 9.40 6.03 11.66
CA HIS A 85 8.60 6.88 12.54
C HIS A 85 8.27 6.14 13.85
N ILE A 86 7.73 4.93 13.76
CA ILE A 86 7.34 4.15 14.95
C ILE A 86 8.53 3.60 15.76
N LEU A 87 9.70 3.54 15.15
CA LEU A 87 10.96 3.18 15.84
C LEU A 87 11.67 4.37 16.50
N ASN A 88 11.25 5.58 16.21
CA ASN A 88 11.85 6.78 16.78
C ASN A 88 11.36 6.99 18.22
N SER A 89 12.24 6.80 19.21
CA SER A 89 11.91 6.95 20.63
C SER A 89 11.48 8.37 21.06
N LYS A 90 11.70 9.37 20.22
CA LYS A 90 11.17 10.73 20.44
C LYS A 90 9.72 10.90 20.00
N MET A 91 9.21 9.96 19.19
CA MET A 91 7.88 10.00 18.56
C MET A 91 6.99 8.81 18.94
N SER A 92 7.58 7.79 19.58
CA SER A 92 6.88 6.54 19.90
C SER A 92 7.22 6.06 21.31
N SER A 93 6.21 5.85 22.14
CA SER A 93 6.34 5.28 23.50
C SER A 93 6.63 3.78 23.50
N ILE A 94 6.45 3.13 22.33
CA ILE A 94 6.61 1.69 22.14
C ILE A 94 7.86 1.31 21.32
N ALA A 95 8.72 2.25 20.98
CA ALA A 95 9.84 2.06 20.05
C ALA A 95 10.73 0.84 20.34
N GLY A 96 10.95 0.48 21.61
CA GLY A 96 11.74 -0.69 22.03
C GLY A 96 10.93 -1.98 22.23
N LYS A 97 9.61 -1.98 21.96
CA LYS A 97 8.68 -3.08 22.29
C LYS A 97 8.02 -3.67 21.05
N LEU A 98 8.54 -3.42 19.86
CA LEU A 98 7.91 -3.75 18.58
C LEU A 98 8.39 -5.08 17.99
N GLY A 99 7.43 -5.87 17.53
CA GLY A 99 7.65 -7.00 16.62
C GLY A 99 7.24 -6.63 15.20
N PHE A 100 7.83 -7.30 14.20
CA PHE A 100 7.55 -7.08 12.78
C PHE A 100 7.29 -8.41 12.09
N ALA A 101 6.22 -8.46 11.31
CA ALA A 101 5.84 -9.62 10.51
C ALA A 101 5.39 -9.18 9.11
N PRO A 102 5.40 -10.07 8.10
CA PRO A 102 4.64 -9.84 6.87
C PRO A 102 3.15 -9.61 7.19
N VAL A 103 2.45 -8.93 6.28
CA VAL A 103 0.99 -8.77 6.40
C VAL A 103 0.30 -10.14 6.50
N PRO A 104 -0.86 -10.26 7.17
CA PRO A 104 -1.67 -11.46 7.14
C PRO A 104 -1.85 -11.96 5.70
N GLY A 105 -1.83 -13.28 5.50
CA GLY A 105 -1.89 -13.90 4.16
C GLY A 105 -0.63 -13.76 3.31
N GLY A 106 0.36 -12.95 3.74
CA GLY A 106 1.65 -12.82 3.07
C GLY A 106 1.60 -12.22 1.66
N LYS A 107 0.55 -11.47 1.32
CA LYS A 107 0.33 -10.84 0.01
C LYS A 107 0.26 -9.30 0.15
N PRO A 108 1.38 -8.63 0.48
CA PRO A 108 1.37 -7.19 0.67
C PRO A 108 1.13 -6.44 -0.64
N LEU A 109 0.62 -5.22 -0.50
CA LEU A 109 0.52 -4.29 -1.61
C LEU A 109 1.93 -3.75 -1.93
N SER A 110 2.32 -3.83 -3.19
CA SER A 110 3.53 -3.19 -3.70
C SER A 110 3.26 -1.71 -3.91
N GLY A 111 3.81 -0.90 -3.02
CA GLY A 111 3.91 0.54 -3.19
C GLY A 111 5.32 0.93 -3.65
N GLY A 112 5.51 2.18 -4.02
CA GLY A 112 6.82 2.71 -4.36
C GLY A 112 6.73 4.04 -5.08
N GLY A 113 7.84 4.77 -5.07
CA GLY A 113 8.04 5.97 -5.89
C GLY A 113 8.95 5.67 -7.07
N VAL A 114 8.76 6.41 -8.13
CA VAL A 114 9.65 6.43 -9.29
C VAL A 114 10.33 7.78 -9.35
N VAL A 115 11.64 7.78 -9.48
CA VAL A 115 12.40 9.00 -9.74
C VAL A 115 12.71 9.04 -11.23
N GLY A 116 12.38 10.15 -11.87
CA GLY A 116 12.65 10.37 -13.29
C GLY A 116 13.30 11.72 -13.54
N ILE A 117 14.02 11.82 -14.64
CA ILE A 117 14.61 13.08 -15.13
C ILE A 117 13.66 13.62 -16.21
N THR A 118 13.17 14.83 -16.03
CA THR A 118 12.27 15.46 -17.00
C THR A 118 12.99 15.77 -18.30
N ARG A 119 12.26 15.77 -19.42
CA ARG A 119 12.82 16.14 -20.74
C ARG A 119 13.34 17.59 -20.76
N SER A 120 12.78 18.47 -19.95
CA SER A 120 13.18 19.87 -19.83
C SER A 120 14.30 20.11 -18.80
N CYS A 121 14.94 19.04 -18.29
CA CYS A 121 16.05 19.20 -17.36
C CYS A 121 17.21 19.95 -18.01
N ALA A 122 17.67 21.05 -17.40
CA ALA A 122 18.78 21.84 -17.94
C ALA A 122 20.13 21.11 -17.84
N HIS A 123 20.27 20.18 -16.91
CA HIS A 123 21.53 19.44 -16.64
C HIS A 123 21.26 17.93 -16.48
N PRO A 124 20.83 17.23 -17.55
CA PRO A 124 20.44 15.82 -17.45
C PRO A 124 21.59 14.89 -17.04
N GLU A 125 22.82 15.18 -17.49
CA GLU A 125 24.01 14.39 -17.13
C GLU A 125 24.32 14.48 -15.63
N THR A 126 24.22 15.68 -15.05
CA THR A 126 24.41 15.89 -13.61
C THR A 126 23.30 15.17 -12.81
N ALA A 127 22.05 15.23 -13.29
CA ALA A 127 20.95 14.49 -12.66
C ALA A 127 21.16 12.97 -12.74
N CYS A 128 21.63 12.45 -13.86
CA CYS A 128 22.01 11.03 -14.00
C CYS A 128 23.15 10.65 -13.05
N ALA A 129 24.20 11.48 -12.96
CA ALA A 129 25.31 11.25 -12.05
C ALA A 129 24.85 11.22 -10.58
N PHE A 130 23.96 12.15 -10.18
CA PHE A 130 23.37 12.16 -8.85
C PHE A 130 22.58 10.88 -8.55
N LEU A 131 21.72 10.45 -9.46
CA LEU A 131 20.94 9.21 -9.27
C LEU A 131 21.83 7.97 -9.20
N SER A 132 22.88 7.92 -10.05
CA SER A 132 23.87 6.84 -10.04
C SER A 132 24.63 6.78 -8.72
N TRP A 133 25.00 7.93 -8.17
CA TRP A 133 25.62 8.04 -6.86
C TRP A 133 24.66 7.62 -5.74
N LEU A 134 23.42 8.13 -5.74
CA LEU A 134 22.41 7.85 -4.71
C LEU A 134 22.10 6.36 -4.60
N TYR A 135 22.03 5.67 -5.74
CA TYR A 135 21.70 4.25 -5.81
C TYR A 135 22.95 3.35 -5.92
N SER A 136 24.12 3.89 -5.71
CA SER A 136 25.35 3.09 -5.68
C SER A 136 25.38 2.14 -4.47
N ASN A 137 26.16 1.06 -4.58
CA ASN A 137 26.37 0.12 -3.46
C ASN A 137 27.02 0.78 -2.24
N GLN A 138 27.68 1.90 -2.42
CA GLN A 138 28.31 2.66 -1.34
C GLN A 138 27.30 3.57 -0.63
N THR A 139 26.49 4.31 -1.38
CA THR A 139 25.57 5.32 -0.83
C THR A 139 24.24 4.71 -0.35
N ALA A 140 23.73 3.70 -1.04
CA ALA A 140 22.46 3.10 -0.70
C ALA A 140 22.36 2.56 0.75
N PRO A 141 23.38 1.88 1.32
CA PRO A 141 23.41 1.52 2.73
C PRO A 141 23.40 2.71 3.67
N ALA A 142 24.18 3.75 3.39
CA ALA A 142 24.22 4.96 4.20
C ALA A 142 22.86 5.69 4.21
N PHE A 143 22.22 5.81 3.05
CA PHE A 143 20.88 6.36 2.91
C PHE A 143 19.84 5.57 3.76
N THR A 144 19.95 4.25 3.76
CA THR A 144 19.05 3.39 4.56
C THR A 144 19.30 3.52 6.06
N LEU A 145 20.58 3.70 6.49
CA LEU A 145 20.94 3.95 7.89
C LEU A 145 20.38 5.28 8.42
N LEU A 146 20.12 6.23 7.54
CA LEU A 146 19.44 7.50 7.86
C LEU A 146 17.90 7.40 7.84
N GLY A 147 17.35 6.21 7.62
CA GLY A 147 15.90 5.97 7.61
C GLY A 147 15.26 5.98 6.22
N GLY A 148 16.07 6.11 5.16
CA GLY A 148 15.59 6.04 3.77
C GLY A 148 15.25 4.61 3.33
N LEU A 149 14.43 4.47 2.31
CA LEU A 149 14.15 3.19 1.65
C LEU A 149 14.91 3.15 0.33
N SER A 150 15.95 2.35 0.26
CA SER A 150 16.70 2.15 -0.97
C SER A 150 16.10 1.01 -1.82
N PRO A 151 16.03 1.13 -3.14
CA PRO A 151 15.70 0.01 -4.03
C PRO A 151 16.85 -0.98 -4.17
N CYS A 152 18.04 -0.65 -3.66
CA CYS A 152 19.24 -1.47 -3.80
C CYS A 152 19.25 -2.65 -2.83
N ARG A 153 19.39 -3.87 -3.35
CA ARG A 153 19.47 -5.10 -2.54
C ARG A 153 20.63 -5.08 -1.53
N SER A 154 21.73 -4.43 -1.85
CA SER A 154 22.91 -4.29 -0.99
C SER A 154 22.57 -3.63 0.35
N ALA A 155 21.67 -2.65 0.37
CA ALA A 155 21.21 -2.02 1.60
C ALA A 155 20.56 -3.04 2.54
N TYR A 156 19.72 -3.94 2.02
CA TYR A 156 19.00 -4.95 2.82
C TYR A 156 19.85 -6.16 3.21
N SER A 157 21.07 -6.27 2.70
CA SER A 157 22.04 -7.31 3.06
C SER A 157 23.06 -6.86 4.09
N ASN A 158 23.19 -5.56 4.33
CA ASN A 158 24.13 -4.97 5.28
C ASN A 158 23.78 -5.35 6.73
N ARG A 159 24.78 -5.76 7.52
CA ARG A 159 24.60 -6.24 8.89
C ARG A 159 24.13 -5.11 9.82
N ASP A 160 24.77 -3.96 9.77
CA ASP A 160 24.49 -2.82 10.66
C ASP A 160 23.07 -2.30 10.44
N ILE A 161 22.61 -2.34 9.17
CA ILE A 161 21.23 -1.96 8.82
C ILE A 161 20.24 -2.97 9.40
N LYS A 162 20.52 -4.26 9.33
CA LYS A 162 19.63 -5.30 9.88
C LYS A 162 19.53 -5.21 11.41
N GLU A 163 20.61 -4.92 12.08
CA GLU A 163 20.63 -4.74 13.53
C GLU A 163 19.86 -3.50 13.96
N ARG A 164 19.97 -2.41 13.20
CA ARG A 164 19.27 -1.15 13.49
C ARG A 164 17.79 -1.18 13.12
N TYR A 165 17.43 -1.93 12.08
CA TYR A 165 16.08 -1.95 11.52
C TYR A 165 15.50 -3.37 11.48
N PRO A 166 14.93 -3.86 12.58
CA PRO A 166 14.41 -5.23 12.68
C PRO A 166 13.27 -5.54 11.69
N TRP A 167 12.54 -4.52 11.23
CA TRP A 167 11.49 -4.64 10.21
C TRP A 167 12.00 -5.10 8.83
N LEU A 168 13.29 -4.91 8.52
CA LEU A 168 13.87 -5.31 7.22
C LEU A 168 13.72 -6.80 6.93
N SER A 169 13.78 -7.62 7.95
CA SER A 169 13.57 -9.06 7.81
C SER A 169 12.14 -9.40 7.36
N ALA A 170 11.14 -8.72 7.91
CA ALA A 170 9.74 -8.86 7.48
C ALA A 170 9.53 -8.31 6.06
N ALA A 171 10.07 -7.13 5.76
CA ALA A 171 10.01 -6.54 4.42
C ALA A 171 10.64 -7.46 3.35
N ARG A 172 11.84 -7.99 3.61
CA ARG A 172 12.52 -8.90 2.70
C ARG A 172 11.70 -10.16 2.39
N ARG A 173 11.01 -10.72 3.39
CA ARG A 173 10.11 -11.87 3.19
C ARG A 173 8.87 -11.50 2.36
N SER A 174 8.43 -10.26 2.44
CA SER A 174 7.23 -9.77 1.78
C SER A 174 7.44 -9.43 0.29
N PHE A 175 8.61 -8.96 -0.11
CA PHE A 175 8.87 -8.50 -1.48
C PHE A 175 8.55 -9.53 -2.58
N PRO A 176 8.89 -10.84 -2.47
CA PRO A 176 8.62 -11.79 -3.55
C PRO A 176 7.13 -12.02 -3.82
N SER A 177 6.28 -11.79 -2.84
CA SER A 177 4.83 -12.00 -2.92
C SER A 177 4.02 -10.71 -3.05
N ALA A 178 4.70 -9.56 -3.08
CA ALA A 178 4.04 -8.27 -3.18
C ALA A 178 3.26 -8.13 -4.50
N GLN A 179 2.03 -7.65 -4.40
CA GLN A 179 1.12 -7.50 -5.52
C GLN A 179 1.01 -6.02 -5.92
N ARG A 180 0.95 -5.77 -7.22
CA ARG A 180 0.73 -4.42 -7.75
C ARG A 180 -0.75 -4.15 -7.96
N ARG A 181 -1.13 -2.88 -7.83
CA ARG A 181 -2.40 -2.33 -8.29
C ARG A 181 -2.27 -1.71 -9.69
N SER A 182 -1.47 -2.33 -10.54
CA SER A 182 -1.10 -1.75 -11.83
C SER A 182 -2.30 -1.58 -12.76
N GLY A 183 -2.27 -0.51 -13.54
CA GLY A 183 -3.25 -0.20 -14.56
C GLY A 183 -3.37 -1.24 -15.66
N SER A 184 -4.38 -1.07 -16.50
CA SER A 184 -4.68 -1.97 -17.59
C SER A 184 -4.73 -1.24 -18.93
N ALA A 185 -4.09 -1.81 -19.93
CA ALA A 185 -4.18 -1.35 -21.33
C ALA A 185 -5.55 -1.67 -21.97
N TYR A 186 -6.38 -2.48 -21.30
CA TYR A 186 -7.73 -2.80 -21.78
C TYR A 186 -8.60 -1.55 -21.96
N TYR A 187 -8.38 -0.53 -21.15
CA TYR A 187 -9.18 0.70 -21.18
C TYR A 187 -8.42 1.85 -21.85
N SER A 188 -9.07 2.55 -22.78
CA SER A 188 -8.49 3.70 -23.47
C SER A 188 -8.34 4.94 -22.57
N ASN A 189 -9.15 5.04 -21.52
CA ASN A 189 -9.20 6.15 -20.58
C ASN A 189 -8.79 5.73 -19.16
N PHE A 190 -8.00 4.66 -18.99
CA PHE A 190 -7.65 4.16 -17.65
C PHE A 190 -6.87 5.19 -16.83
N SER A 191 -7.32 5.38 -15.60
CA SER A 191 -6.64 6.14 -14.56
C SER A 191 -6.67 5.35 -13.26
N GLU A 192 -5.49 4.99 -12.73
CA GLU A 192 -5.37 4.29 -11.45
C GLU A 192 -5.99 5.11 -10.31
N LEU A 193 -5.74 6.43 -10.30
CA LEU A 193 -6.32 7.32 -9.30
C LEU A 193 -7.85 7.34 -9.34
N GLN A 194 -8.44 7.35 -10.53
CA GLN A 194 -9.90 7.34 -10.66
C GLN A 194 -10.50 5.99 -10.24
N MET A 195 -9.86 4.88 -10.59
CA MET A 195 -10.23 3.55 -10.11
C MET A 195 -10.19 3.48 -8.58
N GLU A 196 -9.12 3.99 -7.97
CA GLU A 196 -8.99 4.03 -6.52
C GLU A 196 -10.03 4.93 -5.86
N ASN A 197 -10.39 6.05 -6.48
CA ASN A 197 -11.46 6.94 -5.99
C ASN A 197 -12.82 6.21 -5.94
N ILE A 198 -13.18 5.55 -7.04
CA ILE A 198 -14.42 4.77 -7.11
C ILE A 198 -14.39 3.66 -6.05
N LEU A 199 -13.33 2.86 -6.02
CA LEU A 199 -13.21 1.77 -5.06
C LEU A 199 -13.28 2.27 -3.61
N ALA A 200 -12.58 3.35 -3.29
CA ALA A 200 -12.56 3.95 -1.96
C ALA A 200 -13.95 4.36 -1.49
N ALA A 201 -14.72 5.02 -2.36
CA ALA A 201 -16.04 5.52 -2.02
C ALA A 201 -16.97 4.39 -1.57
N TYR A 202 -16.98 3.28 -2.28
CA TYR A 202 -17.85 2.15 -1.95
C TYR A 202 -17.32 1.27 -0.81
N VAL A 203 -16.02 0.99 -0.79
CA VAL A 203 -15.36 0.26 0.31
C VAL A 203 -15.59 0.97 1.63
N GLN A 204 -15.39 2.29 1.67
CA GLN A 204 -15.59 3.09 2.87
C GLN A 204 -17.03 3.02 3.38
N ARG A 205 -18.04 3.14 2.49
CA ARG A 205 -19.44 3.04 2.85
C ARG A 205 -19.79 1.68 3.46
N ALA A 206 -19.27 0.60 2.89
CA ALA A 206 -19.50 -0.74 3.42
C ALA A 206 -18.84 -0.95 4.79
N VAL A 207 -17.60 -0.51 4.96
CA VAL A 207 -16.87 -0.65 6.23
C VAL A 207 -17.53 0.16 7.34
N LEU A 208 -18.06 1.34 7.02
CA LEU A 208 -18.82 2.19 7.96
C LEU A 208 -20.26 1.69 8.21
N GLY A 209 -20.72 0.67 7.47
CA GLY A 209 -22.05 0.11 7.63
C GLY A 209 -23.19 0.93 6.97
N VAL A 210 -22.83 1.82 6.05
CA VAL A 210 -23.79 2.64 5.28
C VAL A 210 -24.52 1.79 4.22
N CYS A 211 -23.86 0.76 3.72
CA CYS A 211 -24.43 -0.25 2.82
C CYS A 211 -23.83 -1.62 3.11
N THR A 212 -24.39 -2.67 2.52
CA THR A 212 -23.80 -4.01 2.63
C THR A 212 -22.55 -4.13 1.77
N PRO A 213 -21.61 -5.04 2.11
CA PRO A 213 -20.45 -5.31 1.25
C PRO A 213 -20.84 -5.74 -0.17
N GLU A 214 -21.89 -6.51 -0.32
CA GLU A 214 -22.46 -6.96 -1.59
C GLU A 214 -22.91 -5.76 -2.46
N GLU A 215 -23.71 -4.87 -1.88
CA GLU A 215 -24.16 -3.64 -2.56
C GLU A 215 -23.00 -2.74 -2.95
N ALA A 216 -22.02 -2.59 -2.06
CA ALA A 216 -20.83 -1.75 -2.31
C ALA A 216 -20.04 -2.26 -3.51
N LEU A 217 -19.76 -3.56 -3.59
CA LEU A 217 -18.96 -4.14 -4.67
C LEU A 217 -19.69 -4.11 -6.00
N ALA A 218 -20.99 -4.42 -6.01
CA ALA A 218 -21.82 -4.34 -7.20
C ALA A 218 -21.91 -2.90 -7.75
N GLN A 219 -22.09 -1.91 -6.87
CA GLN A 219 -22.13 -0.49 -7.27
C GLN A 219 -20.74 -0.01 -7.75
N ALA A 220 -19.66 -0.41 -7.07
CA ALA A 220 -18.29 -0.08 -7.50
C ALA A 220 -17.99 -0.66 -8.89
N GLN A 221 -18.38 -1.92 -9.15
CA GLN A 221 -18.20 -2.55 -10.46
C GLN A 221 -19.00 -1.81 -11.53
N ALA A 222 -20.27 -1.51 -11.27
CA ALA A 222 -21.14 -0.80 -12.23
C ALA A 222 -20.59 0.60 -12.57
N GLU A 223 -20.12 1.35 -11.57
CA GLU A 223 -19.50 2.67 -11.81
C GLU A 223 -18.20 2.58 -12.58
N MET A 224 -17.35 1.58 -12.28
CA MET A 224 -16.11 1.33 -13.05
C MET A 224 -16.42 0.96 -14.50
N ASP A 225 -17.41 0.10 -14.74
CA ASP A 225 -17.82 -0.30 -16.09
C ASP A 225 -18.43 0.87 -16.88
N ALA A 226 -19.11 1.80 -16.22
CA ALA A 226 -19.62 3.00 -16.83
C ALA A 226 -18.53 4.07 -17.10
N HIS A 227 -17.53 4.14 -16.25
CA HIS A 227 -16.48 5.16 -16.33
C HIS A 227 -15.36 4.80 -17.31
N PHE A 228 -14.92 3.53 -17.31
CA PHE A 228 -13.79 3.07 -18.13
C PHE A 228 -14.26 2.47 -19.44
N THR A 229 -13.83 3.10 -20.54
CA THR A 229 -14.18 2.66 -21.90
C THR A 229 -13.17 1.64 -22.40
N ALA A 230 -13.66 0.48 -22.83
CA ALA A 230 -12.82 -0.54 -23.41
C ALA A 230 -12.04 0.00 -24.63
N ASN A 231 -10.77 -0.35 -24.73
CA ASN A 231 -9.94 0.00 -25.88
C ASN A 231 -10.40 -0.79 -27.10
N SER A 232 -10.58 -0.12 -28.25
CA SER A 232 -11.05 -0.74 -29.50
C SER A 232 -10.15 -1.87 -30.00
N GLU A 233 -8.88 -1.90 -29.60
CA GLU A 233 -7.95 -2.99 -29.93
C GLU A 233 -8.30 -4.32 -29.19
N PHE A 234 -9.16 -4.28 -28.19
CA PHE A 234 -9.59 -5.42 -27.38
C PHE A 234 -11.05 -5.81 -27.60
N LEU A 235 -11.77 -5.11 -28.47
CA LEU A 235 -13.14 -5.41 -28.91
C LEU A 235 -13.16 -6.22 -30.21
#